data_fba31947bdeb795a9194c31cfb5b3906
#
_entry.id   fba31947bdeb795a9194c31cfb5b3906
#
_cell.length_a   1.000
_cell.length_b   1.000
_cell.length_c   1.000
_cell.angle_alpha   90.00
_cell.angle_beta   90.00
_cell.angle_gamma   90.00
#
_symmetry.space_group_name_H-M   'P 1'
#
loop_
_entity.id
_entity.type
_entity.pdbx_description
1 polymer ?
#
loop_
_entity_poly.entity_id
_entity_poly.type
_entity_poly.pdbx_seq_one_letter_code
_entity_poly.pdbx_strand_id
1 'polypeptide(L)'
;LFRSVDMQKDFVDGSLGTKEAQAIVPAVKEKIENFNGDIIFTKDTHGEDYMNTQEGQNLPIPHCIKGTPGHEIINELQPYVKKALAVFEKETFGSRKLANFLKELHKEKEIESIELIGLCTDICVVSNALLIKAFLPEVPILADSNCCAGVTPEKHESALETMRSCQILVCEAAKQTNS
;
A
#
# COMPACT_ATOMS: atom_id res chain seq x y z
N LEU A 1 0.34 -0.88 14.31
CA LEU A 1 0.13 0.18 13.32
C LEU A 1 -0.27 -0.45 11.98
N PHE A 2 -1.32 0.07 11.38
CA PHE A 2 -1.84 -0.43 10.11
C PHE A 2 -1.64 0.59 9.00
N ARG A 3 -1.39 0.12 7.77
CA ARG A 3 -1.11 0.99 6.66
C ARG A 3 -1.79 0.55 5.37
N SER A 4 -2.62 1.44 4.79
CA SER A 4 -3.20 1.26 3.47
C SER A 4 -2.34 1.95 2.41
N VAL A 5 -1.82 1.18 1.46
CA VAL A 5 -0.96 1.65 0.38
C VAL A 5 -1.82 1.92 -0.86
N ASP A 6 -1.85 3.17 -1.31
CA ASP A 6 -2.33 3.63 -2.62
C ASP A 6 -3.68 3.04 -3.09
N MET A 7 -4.66 2.93 -2.18
CA MET A 7 -6.01 2.50 -2.54
C MET A 7 -6.78 3.63 -3.22
N GLN A 8 -6.25 4.09 -4.36
CA GLN A 8 -6.75 5.20 -5.15
C GLN A 8 -7.59 4.71 -6.32
N LYS A 9 -8.48 5.58 -6.83
CA LYS A 9 -9.41 5.24 -7.91
C LYS A 9 -8.68 4.80 -9.17
N ASP A 10 -7.59 5.48 -9.56
CA ASP A 10 -6.84 5.09 -10.76
C ASP A 10 -6.26 3.68 -10.69
N PHE A 11 -5.91 3.18 -9.50
CA PHE A 11 -5.40 1.81 -9.32
C PHE A 11 -6.49 0.76 -9.11
N VAL A 12 -7.70 1.17 -8.69
CA VAL A 12 -8.79 0.22 -8.42
C VAL A 12 -9.66 0.01 -9.66
N ASP A 13 -10.24 1.07 -10.19
CA ASP A 13 -11.20 1.04 -11.29
C ASP A 13 -10.97 2.12 -12.37
N GLY A 14 -9.94 2.95 -12.21
CA GLY A 14 -9.55 4.00 -13.14
C GLY A 14 -8.52 3.55 -14.19
N SER A 15 -7.59 4.45 -14.56
CA SER A 15 -6.68 4.28 -15.71
C SER A 15 -5.76 3.06 -15.61
N LEU A 16 -5.41 2.62 -14.41
CA LEU A 16 -4.60 1.43 -14.13
C LEU A 16 -5.39 0.36 -13.35
N GLY A 17 -6.71 0.47 -13.31
CA GLY A 17 -7.57 -0.45 -12.58
C GLY A 17 -7.50 -1.89 -13.11
N THR A 18 -7.55 -2.86 -12.19
CA THR A 18 -7.55 -4.29 -12.50
C THR A 18 -8.68 -5.00 -11.77
N LYS A 19 -9.04 -6.20 -12.24
CA LYS A 19 -10.02 -7.05 -11.54
C LYS A 19 -9.51 -7.50 -10.19
N GLU A 20 -8.22 -7.77 -10.10
CA GLU A 20 -7.52 -8.14 -8.87
C GLU A 20 -7.58 -7.02 -7.83
N ALA A 21 -7.33 -5.77 -8.25
CA ALA A 21 -7.43 -4.60 -7.39
C ALA A 21 -8.86 -4.37 -6.88
N GLN A 22 -9.86 -4.54 -7.73
CA GLN A 22 -11.27 -4.44 -7.33
C GLN A 22 -11.67 -5.57 -6.36
N ALA A 23 -11.15 -6.77 -6.56
CA ALA A 23 -11.48 -7.94 -5.75
C ALA A 23 -11.04 -7.81 -4.28
N ILE A 24 -9.97 -7.07 -4.00
CA ILE A 24 -9.48 -6.90 -2.62
C ILE A 24 -10.22 -5.81 -1.83
N VAL A 25 -10.99 -4.94 -2.48
CA VAL A 25 -11.65 -3.78 -1.82
C VAL A 25 -12.49 -4.19 -0.61
N PRO A 26 -13.35 -5.23 -0.68
CA PRO A 26 -14.13 -5.66 0.49
C PRO A 26 -13.24 -6.11 1.66
N ALA A 27 -12.20 -6.91 1.38
CA ALA A 27 -11.28 -7.40 2.41
C ALA A 27 -10.48 -6.26 3.05
N VAL A 28 -9.99 -5.31 2.25
CA VAL A 28 -9.30 -4.10 2.73
C VAL A 28 -10.21 -3.28 3.63
N LYS A 29 -11.47 -3.07 3.22
CA LYS A 29 -12.45 -2.32 4.02
C LYS A 29 -12.71 -3.02 5.36
N GLU A 30 -13.04 -4.30 5.33
CA GLU A 30 -13.29 -5.12 6.53
C GLU A 30 -12.09 -5.11 7.49
N LYS A 31 -10.88 -5.24 6.95
CA LYS A 31 -9.64 -5.18 7.72
C LYS A 31 -9.48 -3.84 8.44
N ILE A 32 -9.71 -2.74 7.74
CA ILE A 32 -9.63 -1.39 8.32
C ILE A 32 -10.72 -1.18 9.39
N GLU A 33 -11.95 -1.65 9.14
CA GLU A 33 -13.07 -1.51 10.08
C GLU A 33 -12.80 -2.21 11.42
N ASN A 34 -12.19 -3.39 11.36
CA ASN A 34 -11.93 -4.23 12.52
C ASN A 34 -10.57 -3.95 13.18
N PHE A 35 -9.76 -3.05 12.62
CA PHE A 35 -8.45 -2.75 13.16
C PHE A 35 -8.52 -1.81 14.36
N ASN A 36 -7.93 -2.25 15.47
CA ASN A 36 -7.84 -1.45 16.69
C ASN A 36 -6.43 -0.86 16.86
N GLY A 37 -6.16 0.23 16.17
CA GLY A 37 -4.86 0.91 16.21
C GLY A 37 -4.80 2.09 15.26
N ASP A 38 -3.63 2.70 15.16
CA ASP A 38 -3.43 3.85 14.28
C ASP A 38 -3.38 3.44 12.80
N ILE A 39 -4.09 4.16 11.95
CA ILE A 39 -4.14 3.92 10.51
C ILE A 39 -3.43 5.06 9.77
N ILE A 40 -2.62 4.70 8.79
CA ILE A 40 -1.95 5.65 7.90
C ILE A 40 -2.30 5.27 6.45
N PHE A 41 -2.57 6.27 5.63
CA PHE A 41 -2.74 6.10 4.19
C PHE A 41 -1.57 6.68 3.42
N THR A 42 -1.29 6.09 2.25
CA THR A 42 -0.47 6.73 1.22
C THR A 42 -1.28 6.98 -0.03
N LYS A 43 -0.87 7.99 -0.77
CA LYS A 43 -1.38 8.33 -2.10
C LYS A 43 -0.21 8.49 -3.04
N ASP A 44 -0.17 7.72 -4.09
CA ASP A 44 0.70 7.98 -5.21
C ASP A 44 0.31 9.31 -5.85
N THR A 45 1.28 10.14 -6.19
CA THR A 45 0.99 11.53 -6.56
C THR A 45 1.93 12.00 -7.65
N HIS A 46 1.37 12.29 -8.81
CA HIS A 46 2.10 12.82 -9.96
C HIS A 46 1.65 14.24 -10.32
N GLY A 47 2.56 14.98 -10.94
CA GLY A 47 2.27 16.28 -11.55
C GLY A 47 1.70 16.15 -12.96
N GLU A 48 1.26 17.26 -13.52
CA GLU A 48 0.78 17.35 -14.92
C GLU A 48 1.89 16.99 -15.94
N ASP A 49 3.15 17.09 -15.53
CA ASP A 49 4.33 16.75 -16.30
C ASP A 49 4.71 15.26 -16.25
N TYR A 50 3.84 14.39 -15.71
CA TYR A 50 4.08 12.95 -15.56
C TYR A 50 4.72 12.31 -16.79
N MET A 51 4.22 12.62 -17.99
CA MET A 51 4.74 12.05 -19.24
C MET A 51 6.19 12.42 -19.55
N ASN A 52 6.74 13.45 -18.90
CA ASN A 52 8.14 13.86 -19.02
C ASN A 52 9.05 13.20 -17.97
N THR A 53 8.48 12.48 -17.03
CA THR A 53 9.23 11.74 -16.01
C THR A 53 9.76 10.41 -16.54
N GLN A 54 10.76 9.83 -15.87
CA GLN A 54 11.23 8.47 -16.20
C GLN A 54 10.11 7.45 -16.07
N GLU A 55 9.25 7.58 -15.07
CA GLU A 55 8.12 6.68 -14.87
C GLU A 55 7.11 6.80 -16.02
N GLY A 56 6.75 8.02 -16.42
CA GLY A 56 5.84 8.27 -17.53
C GLY A 56 6.39 7.81 -18.89
N GLN A 57 7.71 7.77 -19.07
CA GLN A 57 8.34 7.19 -20.26
C GLN A 57 8.27 5.66 -20.28
N ASN A 58 8.34 5.01 -19.11
CA ASN A 58 8.26 3.55 -18.98
C ASN A 58 6.80 3.06 -18.95
N LEU A 59 5.90 3.85 -18.38
CA LEU A 59 4.46 3.58 -18.28
C LEU A 59 3.69 4.81 -18.79
N PRO A 60 3.46 4.95 -20.12
CA PRO A 60 2.86 6.15 -20.70
C PRO A 60 1.33 6.21 -20.50
N ILE A 61 0.89 6.01 -19.27
CA ILE A 61 -0.51 6.07 -18.86
C ILE A 61 -0.59 7.05 -17.68
N PRO A 62 -1.03 8.30 -17.89
CA PRO A 62 -1.23 9.25 -16.80
C PRO A 62 -2.18 8.68 -15.75
N HIS A 63 -1.74 8.71 -14.50
CA HIS A 63 -2.50 8.24 -13.35
C HIS A 63 -2.14 9.03 -12.10
N CYS A 64 -3.01 9.02 -11.13
CA CYS A 64 -2.83 9.68 -9.84
C CYS A 64 -2.31 11.13 -9.96
N ILE A 65 -2.75 11.83 -11.02
CA ILE A 65 -2.39 13.25 -11.21
C ILE A 65 -3.06 14.07 -10.12
N LYS A 66 -2.27 14.86 -9.41
CA LYS A 66 -2.73 15.67 -8.28
C LYS A 66 -3.93 16.56 -8.66
N GLY A 67 -4.98 16.51 -7.86
CA GLY A 67 -6.21 17.28 -8.09
C GLY A 67 -7.23 16.63 -9.03
N THR A 68 -6.92 15.45 -9.60
CA THR A 68 -7.88 14.70 -10.40
C THR A 68 -8.69 13.71 -9.54
N PRO A 69 -9.86 13.27 -10.01
CA PRO A 69 -10.63 12.23 -9.31
C PRO A 69 -9.86 10.92 -9.14
N GLY A 70 -9.01 10.55 -10.10
CA GLY A 70 -8.20 9.32 -10.06
C GLY A 70 -7.17 9.31 -8.94
N HIS A 71 -6.66 10.49 -8.53
CA HIS A 71 -5.75 10.65 -7.41
C HIS A 71 -6.41 10.39 -6.04
N GLU A 72 -7.75 10.45 -5.95
CA GLU A 72 -8.43 10.30 -4.68
C GLU A 72 -8.50 8.82 -4.24
N ILE A 73 -8.38 8.60 -2.93
CA ILE A 73 -8.66 7.28 -2.32
C ILE A 73 -10.12 6.90 -2.62
N ILE A 74 -10.36 5.62 -2.86
CA ILE A 74 -11.70 5.10 -3.20
C ILE A 74 -12.75 5.49 -2.15
N ASN A 75 -14.00 5.62 -2.60
CA ASN A 75 -15.09 6.13 -1.76
C ASN A 75 -15.34 5.26 -0.52
N GLU A 76 -15.16 3.95 -0.64
CA GLU A 76 -15.35 2.96 0.41
C GLU A 76 -14.43 3.21 1.62
N LEU A 77 -13.28 3.83 1.40
CA LEU A 77 -12.28 4.09 2.44
C LEU A 77 -12.27 5.54 2.94
N GLN A 78 -13.01 6.46 2.31
CA GLN A 78 -13.06 7.88 2.70
C GLN A 78 -13.43 8.12 4.19
N PRO A 79 -14.37 7.38 4.81
CA PRO A 79 -14.66 7.54 6.23
C PRO A 79 -13.45 7.27 7.14
N TYR A 80 -12.55 6.40 6.73
CA TYR A 80 -11.35 6.03 7.50
C TYR A 80 -10.20 6.99 7.25
N VAL A 81 -10.07 7.55 6.05
CA VAL A 81 -9.09 8.60 5.73
C VAL A 81 -9.25 9.80 6.66
N LYS A 82 -10.50 10.20 6.96
CA LYS A 82 -10.79 11.30 7.89
C LYS A 82 -10.36 11.05 9.33
N LYS A 83 -10.21 9.79 9.72
CA LYS A 83 -9.82 9.36 11.06
C LYS A 83 -8.37 8.87 11.13
N ALA A 84 -7.68 8.87 10.00
CA ALA A 84 -6.31 8.39 9.91
C ALA A 84 -5.35 9.28 10.71
N LEU A 85 -4.31 8.65 11.27
CA LEU A 85 -3.22 9.37 11.94
C LEU A 85 -2.49 10.30 10.97
N ALA A 86 -2.30 9.85 9.73
CA ALA A 86 -1.68 10.63 8.66
C ALA A 86 -2.04 10.10 7.27
N VAL A 87 -1.91 10.98 6.27
CA VAL A 87 -1.98 10.64 4.84
C VAL A 87 -0.69 11.17 4.18
N PHE A 88 0.06 10.31 3.51
CA PHE A 88 1.31 10.67 2.85
C PHE A 88 1.13 10.66 1.32
N GLU A 89 1.22 11.81 0.70
CA GLU A 89 1.43 11.92 -0.74
C GLU A 89 2.90 11.58 -1.05
N LYS A 90 3.13 10.70 -2.01
CA LYS A 90 4.44 10.23 -2.44
C LYS A 90 4.60 10.32 -3.95
N GLU A 91 5.76 10.71 -4.40
CA GLU A 91 6.15 10.85 -5.81
C GLU A 91 7.03 9.67 -6.28
N THR A 92 7.17 8.66 -5.45
CA THR A 92 8.03 7.48 -5.66
C THR A 92 7.34 6.24 -5.08
N PHE A 93 7.69 5.06 -5.55
CA PHE A 93 7.05 3.81 -5.12
C PHE A 93 7.14 3.60 -3.61
N GLY A 94 8.30 3.82 -3.00
CA GLY A 94 8.48 3.83 -1.55
C GLY A 94 8.48 5.26 -0.99
N SER A 95 7.78 5.50 0.11
CA SER A 95 7.67 6.81 0.75
C SER A 95 8.75 7.03 1.81
N ARG A 96 9.78 7.82 1.48
CA ARG A 96 10.81 8.22 2.45
C ARG A 96 10.22 9.06 3.60
N LYS A 97 9.26 9.93 3.30
CA LYS A 97 8.58 10.75 4.32
C LYS A 97 7.90 9.88 5.37
N LEU A 98 7.21 8.83 4.91
CA LEU A 98 6.56 7.91 5.82
C LEU A 98 7.56 7.07 6.61
N ALA A 99 8.62 6.54 5.98
CA ALA A 99 9.61 5.75 6.70
C ALA A 99 10.30 6.59 7.82
N ASN A 100 10.62 7.85 7.53
CA ASN A 100 11.10 8.79 8.54
C ASN A 100 10.06 9.06 9.64
N PHE A 101 8.81 9.30 9.28
CA PHE A 101 7.74 9.52 10.26
C PHE A 101 7.58 8.32 11.20
N LEU A 102 7.57 7.10 10.67
CA LEU A 102 7.48 5.88 11.47
C LEU A 102 8.69 5.70 12.41
N LYS A 103 9.88 6.04 11.94
CA LYS A 103 11.10 6.01 12.75
C LYS A 103 11.01 6.98 13.94
N GLU A 104 10.55 8.20 13.71
CA GLU A 104 10.39 9.19 14.79
C GLU A 104 9.24 8.79 15.72
N LEU A 105 8.10 8.34 15.18
CA LEU A 105 6.98 7.85 15.97
C LEU A 105 7.38 6.68 16.88
N HIS A 106 8.21 5.76 16.41
CA HIS A 106 8.68 4.61 17.20
C HIS A 106 9.57 5.04 18.40
N LYS A 107 10.26 6.18 18.30
CA LYS A 107 11.03 6.73 19.44
C LYS A 107 10.13 7.30 20.52
N GLU A 108 8.98 7.86 20.13
CA GLU A 108 8.02 8.48 21.04
C GLU A 108 7.03 7.48 21.62
N LYS A 109 6.58 6.55 20.80
CA LYS A 109 5.62 5.51 21.13
C LYS A 109 6.05 4.22 20.45
N GLU A 110 6.34 3.21 21.24
CA GLU A 110 6.72 1.89 20.71
C GLU A 110 5.69 1.38 19.70
N ILE A 111 6.18 1.03 18.50
CA ILE A 111 5.40 0.36 17.46
C ILE A 111 5.65 -1.13 17.60
N GLU A 112 4.63 -1.88 18.00
CA GLU A 112 4.70 -3.34 18.17
C GLU A 112 4.83 -4.07 16.83
N SER A 113 4.12 -3.61 15.81
CA SER A 113 4.16 -4.15 14.46
C SER A 113 3.61 -3.16 13.44
N ILE A 114 3.95 -3.37 12.16
CA ILE A 114 3.43 -2.59 11.03
C ILE A 114 2.83 -3.56 10.02
N GLU A 115 1.56 -3.43 9.72
CA GLU A 115 0.87 -4.23 8.72
C GLU A 115 0.60 -3.39 7.46
N LEU A 116 0.91 -3.96 6.28
CA LEU A 116 0.78 -3.35 4.97
C LEU A 116 -0.33 -4.03 4.17
N ILE A 117 -1.19 -3.22 3.56
CA ILE A 117 -2.21 -3.68 2.61
C ILE A 117 -2.33 -2.69 1.46
N GLY A 118 -2.91 -3.08 0.35
CA GLY A 118 -3.22 -2.20 -0.80
C GLY A 118 -2.49 -2.56 -2.08
N LEU A 119 -2.16 -1.56 -2.88
CA LEU A 119 -1.77 -1.68 -4.28
C LEU A 119 -0.44 -0.96 -4.58
N CYS A 120 0.33 -1.38 -5.57
CA CYS A 120 0.33 -2.77 -6.05
C CYS A 120 1.36 -3.55 -5.25
N THR A 121 1.11 -4.84 -5.00
CA THR A 121 2.00 -5.70 -4.18
C THR A 121 3.43 -5.66 -4.70
N ASP A 122 3.60 -5.78 -6.02
CA ASP A 122 4.87 -5.87 -6.73
C ASP A 122 5.55 -4.51 -6.99
N ILE A 123 4.93 -3.40 -6.61
CA ILE A 123 5.46 -2.05 -6.83
C ILE A 123 5.51 -1.28 -5.50
N CYS A 124 4.41 -0.61 -5.13
CA CYS A 124 4.38 0.29 -3.98
C CYS A 124 4.40 -0.46 -2.64
N VAL A 125 3.72 -1.61 -2.52
CA VAL A 125 3.68 -2.35 -1.26
C VAL A 125 5.05 -2.90 -0.92
N VAL A 126 5.70 -3.66 -1.82
CA VAL A 126 7.03 -4.22 -1.58
C VAL A 126 8.07 -3.12 -1.37
N SER A 127 8.03 -2.03 -2.15
CA SER A 127 8.96 -0.90 -2.01
C SER A 127 8.87 -0.24 -0.63
N ASN A 128 7.65 -0.04 -0.14
CA ASN A 128 7.44 0.51 1.21
C ASN A 128 7.81 -0.50 2.30
N ALA A 129 7.50 -1.78 2.12
CA ALA A 129 7.84 -2.82 3.08
C ALA A 129 9.36 -2.89 3.32
N LEU A 130 10.13 -2.94 2.23
CA LEU A 130 11.59 -2.99 2.29
C LEU A 130 12.19 -1.69 2.86
N LEU A 131 11.64 -0.54 2.46
CA LEU A 131 12.10 0.74 2.96
C LEU A 131 11.84 0.88 4.47
N ILE A 132 10.65 0.52 4.95
CA ILE A 132 10.32 0.55 6.37
C ILE A 132 11.21 -0.44 7.14
N LYS A 133 11.45 -1.65 6.59
CA LYS A 133 12.37 -2.64 7.19
C LYS A 133 13.80 -2.08 7.37
N ALA A 134 14.27 -1.28 6.41
CA ALA A 134 15.59 -0.64 6.50
C ALA A 134 15.63 0.46 7.60
N PHE A 135 14.52 1.15 7.85
CA PHE A 135 14.43 2.20 8.88
C PHE A 135 14.14 1.66 10.29
N LEU A 136 13.42 0.55 10.36
CA LEU A 136 12.97 -0.11 11.60
C LEU A 136 13.25 -1.62 11.51
N PRO A 137 14.52 -2.03 11.56
CA PRO A 137 14.91 -3.43 11.32
C PRO A 137 14.34 -4.41 12.35
N GLU A 138 14.09 -3.96 13.57
CA GLU A 138 13.62 -4.81 14.67
C GLU A 138 12.09 -4.83 14.80
N VAL A 139 11.38 -3.90 14.17
CA VAL A 139 9.91 -3.89 14.19
C VAL A 139 9.36 -4.95 13.22
N PRO A 140 8.50 -5.85 13.68
CA PRO A 140 7.81 -6.80 12.81
C PRO A 140 7.00 -6.08 11.74
N ILE A 141 7.26 -6.42 10.46
CA ILE A 141 6.50 -5.90 9.32
C ILE A 141 5.73 -7.07 8.71
N LEU A 142 4.46 -6.84 8.47
CA LEU A 142 3.54 -7.81 7.90
C LEU A 142 2.98 -7.29 6.58
N ALA A 143 2.70 -8.18 5.63
CA ALA A 143 1.90 -7.91 4.44
C ALA A 143 0.75 -8.91 4.41
N ASP A 144 -0.49 -8.43 4.30
CA ASP A 144 -1.66 -9.30 4.18
C ASP A 144 -1.94 -9.56 2.70
N SER A 145 -1.66 -10.80 2.27
CA SER A 145 -1.81 -11.19 0.86
C SER A 145 -3.26 -11.08 0.36
N ASN A 146 -4.25 -11.25 1.24
CA ASN A 146 -5.67 -11.15 0.86
C ASN A 146 -6.14 -9.70 0.70
N CYS A 147 -5.39 -8.78 1.26
CA CYS A 147 -5.65 -7.34 1.20
C CYS A 147 -4.65 -6.61 0.29
N CYS A 148 -3.90 -7.36 -0.52
CA CYS A 148 -2.98 -6.83 -1.52
C CYS A 148 -3.29 -7.44 -2.89
N ALA A 149 -3.03 -6.68 -3.96
CA ALA A 149 -3.06 -7.19 -5.31
C ALA A 149 -1.88 -6.63 -6.12
N GLY A 150 -1.26 -7.47 -6.93
CA GLY A 150 -0.23 -7.08 -7.89
C GLY A 150 -0.80 -6.69 -9.24
N VAL A 151 0.06 -6.22 -10.13
CA VAL A 151 -0.33 -5.94 -11.53
C VAL A 151 -0.83 -7.21 -12.23
N THR A 152 -0.26 -8.37 -11.87
CA THR A 152 -0.75 -9.71 -12.23
C THR A 152 -0.63 -10.65 -11.02
N PRO A 153 -1.39 -11.78 -10.99
CA PRO A 153 -1.24 -12.77 -9.94
C PRO A 153 0.21 -13.27 -9.77
N GLU A 154 0.93 -13.51 -10.86
CA GLU A 154 2.31 -14.00 -10.83
C GLU A 154 3.28 -12.98 -10.21
N LYS A 155 3.08 -11.69 -10.52
CA LYS A 155 3.87 -10.60 -9.94
C LYS A 155 3.56 -10.41 -8.45
N HIS A 156 2.28 -10.56 -8.07
CA HIS A 156 1.86 -10.56 -6.68
C HIS A 156 2.62 -11.63 -5.88
N GLU A 157 2.60 -12.89 -6.31
CA GLU A 157 3.29 -13.98 -5.64
C GLU A 157 4.82 -13.77 -5.59
N SER A 158 5.41 -13.29 -6.69
CA SER A 158 6.85 -12.98 -6.73
C SER A 158 7.25 -11.91 -5.70
N ALA A 159 6.41 -10.90 -5.53
CA ALA A 159 6.65 -9.84 -4.55
C ALA A 159 6.49 -10.35 -3.11
N LEU A 160 5.50 -11.20 -2.85
CA LEU A 160 5.32 -11.84 -1.54
C LEU A 160 6.53 -12.71 -1.19
N GLU A 161 7.07 -13.46 -2.14
CA GLU A 161 8.27 -14.27 -1.93
C GLU A 161 9.51 -13.42 -1.65
N THR A 162 9.66 -12.29 -2.37
CA THR A 162 10.70 -11.31 -2.09
C THR A 162 10.57 -10.75 -0.67
N MET A 163 9.37 -10.42 -0.24
CA MET A 163 9.12 -9.94 1.12
C MET A 163 9.45 -10.99 2.17
N ARG A 164 9.08 -12.26 1.96
CA ARG A 164 9.46 -13.37 2.87
C ARG A 164 10.98 -13.50 2.98
N SER A 165 11.68 -13.47 1.85
CA SER A 165 13.15 -13.53 1.82
C SER A 165 13.80 -12.37 2.60
N CYS A 166 13.14 -11.21 2.65
CA CYS A 166 13.57 -10.03 3.40
C CYS A 166 13.03 -9.99 4.84
N GLN A 167 12.53 -11.09 5.38
CA GLN A 167 12.02 -11.22 6.76
C GLN A 167 10.78 -10.36 7.04
N ILE A 168 9.97 -10.11 6.02
CA ILE A 168 8.64 -9.52 6.16
C ILE A 168 7.65 -10.68 6.24
N LEU A 169 6.80 -10.66 7.26
CA LEU A 169 5.80 -11.69 7.48
C LEU A 169 4.67 -11.53 6.44
N VAL A 170 4.33 -12.60 5.75
CA VAL A 170 3.19 -12.62 4.82
C VAL A 170 2.05 -13.38 5.48
N CYS A 171 0.95 -12.67 5.74
CA CYS A 171 -0.27 -13.27 6.24
C CYS A 171 -1.09 -13.78 5.04
N GLU A 172 -1.43 -15.06 5.04
CA GLU A 172 -2.30 -15.69 4.05
C GLU A 172 -3.62 -16.09 4.72
N ALA A 173 -4.73 -16.11 3.95
CA ALA A 173 -5.93 -16.77 4.44
C ALA A 173 -5.62 -18.24 4.74
N ALA A 174 -6.15 -18.75 5.82
CA ALA A 174 -6.09 -20.18 6.08
C ALA A 174 -6.65 -20.90 4.84
N LYS A 175 -5.80 -21.65 4.12
CA LYS A 175 -6.27 -22.51 3.02
C LYS A 175 -7.33 -23.42 3.62
N GLN A 176 -8.59 -23.28 3.19
CA GLN A 176 -9.60 -24.28 3.49
C GLN A 176 -9.09 -25.58 2.88
N THR A 177 -8.53 -26.44 3.70
CA THR A 177 -8.25 -27.82 3.33
C THR A 177 -9.62 -28.48 3.18
N ASN A 178 -10.10 -28.53 1.93
CA ASN A 178 -11.20 -29.40 1.59
C ASN A 178 -10.72 -30.85 1.84
N SER A 179 -11.19 -31.40 2.92
CA SER A 179 -11.07 -32.85 3.25
C SER A 179 -12.12 -33.61 2.51
#